data_1568200edf335f6ebe51375c1458a28e
#
_entry.id   1568200edf335f6ebe51375c1458a28e
#
_cell.length_a   1.000
_cell.length_b   1.000
_cell.length_c   1.000
_cell.angle_alpha   90.00
_cell.angle_beta   90.00
_cell.angle_gamma   90.00
#
_symmetry.space_group_name_H-M   'P 1'
#
loop_
_entity.id
_entity.type
_entity.pdbx_description
1 polymer ?
#
loop_
_entity_poly.entity_id
_entity_poly.type
_entity_poly.pdbx_seq_one_letter_code
_entity_poly.pdbx_strand_id
1 'polypeptide(L)'
;MAMSSGSGGSAVQSSPNVTPMIDVMLVLLIIFMVVTPALMAGFNADPPKAINLKDHPEDADLDQVLGIDRDGNYYLNKKRIKTEDVAPMIKQIYDARREDKILYLKADKTLDYSKVLDALDLAAKNGVRVTGLISEQRPGTISTVAGDSKATAPVGAKAPPAGGKP
;
A
#
# COMPACT_ATOMS: atom_id res chain seq x y z
N MET A 1 36.85 42.85 65.74
CA MET A 1 36.26 41.48 65.70
C MET A 1 35.20 41.46 64.66
N ALA A 2 35.41 40.87 63.50
CA ALA A 2 34.42 40.65 62.48
C ALA A 2 34.53 39.23 62.01
N MET A 3 33.59 38.40 62.36
CA MET A 3 33.46 37.01 61.91
C MET A 3 32.79 37.04 60.52
N SER A 4 33.51 36.59 59.51
CA SER A 4 32.97 36.34 58.19
C SER A 4 32.48 34.91 58.18
N SER A 5 31.16 34.73 58.14
CA SER A 5 30.51 33.45 57.95
C SER A 5 30.40 33.17 56.46
N GLY A 6 31.31 32.35 55.96
CA GLY A 6 31.27 31.83 54.60
C GLY A 6 30.28 30.66 54.48
N SER A 7 29.07 30.96 53.98
CA SER A 7 28.10 29.94 53.58
C SER A 7 28.49 29.33 52.25
N GLY A 8 29.26 28.20 52.29
CA GLY A 8 29.49 27.38 51.13
C GLY A 8 28.28 26.52 50.83
N GLY A 9 27.40 27.06 50.00
CA GLY A 9 26.31 26.25 49.41
C GLY A 9 26.87 25.27 48.41
N SER A 10 27.01 24.00 48.76
CA SER A 10 27.29 22.91 47.82
C SER A 10 26.09 22.81 46.86
N ALA A 11 26.22 23.38 45.68
CA ALA A 11 25.30 23.10 44.60
C ALA A 11 25.45 21.61 44.24
N VAL A 12 24.51 20.81 44.72
CA VAL A 12 24.38 19.40 44.28
C VAL A 12 24.04 19.45 42.80
N GLN A 13 25.06 19.34 41.96
CA GLN A 13 24.88 19.11 40.53
C GLN A 13 24.39 17.69 40.33
N SER A 14 23.08 17.52 40.35
CA SER A 14 22.42 16.29 39.97
C SER A 14 22.44 16.21 38.43
N SER A 15 23.54 15.76 37.85
CA SER A 15 23.54 15.39 36.44
C SER A 15 22.70 14.12 36.29
N PRO A 16 21.59 14.17 35.54
CA PRO A 16 20.78 12.99 35.35
C PRO A 16 21.61 11.90 34.63
N ASN A 17 21.66 10.72 35.22
CA ASN A 17 22.32 9.61 34.58
C ASN A 17 21.51 9.18 33.35
N VAL A 18 21.98 9.54 32.15
CA VAL A 18 21.29 9.27 30.87
C VAL A 18 21.45 7.83 30.39
N THR A 19 22.34 7.07 31.02
CA THR A 19 22.63 5.68 30.62
C THR A 19 21.40 4.76 30.63
N PRO A 20 20.55 4.75 31.66
CA PRO A 20 19.33 3.95 31.63
C PRO A 20 18.34 4.39 30.54
N MET A 21 18.34 5.65 30.20
CA MET A 21 17.46 6.21 29.18
C MET A 21 17.91 5.83 27.76
N ILE A 22 19.22 5.83 27.53
CA ILE A 22 19.83 5.40 26.27
C ILE A 22 19.60 3.89 26.06
N ASP A 23 19.73 3.08 27.09
CA ASP A 23 19.51 1.64 26.99
C ASP A 23 18.08 1.31 26.55
N VAL A 24 17.09 1.94 27.19
CA VAL A 24 15.68 1.79 26.78
C VAL A 24 15.46 2.25 25.32
N MET A 25 16.05 3.36 24.90
CA MET A 25 15.94 3.84 23.53
C MET A 25 16.60 2.89 22.53
N LEU A 26 17.77 2.33 22.85
CA LEU A 26 18.45 1.34 22.01
C LEU A 26 17.63 0.06 21.87
N VAL A 27 17.07 -0.45 22.96
CA VAL A 27 16.22 -1.64 22.94
C VAL A 27 14.97 -1.41 22.08
N LEU A 28 14.30 -0.27 22.25
CA LEU A 28 13.15 0.10 21.43
C LEU A 28 13.53 0.24 19.95
N LEU A 29 14.68 0.84 19.65
CA LEU A 29 15.18 0.98 18.28
C LEU A 29 15.38 -0.39 17.61
N ILE A 30 16.01 -1.34 18.31
CA ILE A 30 16.24 -2.69 17.79
C ILE A 30 14.91 -3.41 17.58
N ILE A 31 13.97 -3.30 18.54
CA ILE A 31 12.64 -3.91 18.40
C ILE A 31 11.92 -3.35 17.16
N PHE A 32 11.89 -2.04 16.97
CA PHE A 32 11.28 -1.45 15.78
C PHE A 32 12.00 -1.86 14.49
N MET A 33 13.32 -1.96 14.50
CA MET A 33 14.09 -2.40 13.33
C MET A 33 13.77 -3.84 12.92
N VAL A 34 13.50 -4.73 13.87
CA VAL A 34 13.15 -6.13 13.60
C VAL A 34 11.67 -6.30 13.25
N VAL A 35 10.78 -5.54 13.89
CA VAL A 35 9.32 -5.68 13.70
C VAL A 35 8.86 -5.03 12.39
N THR A 36 9.47 -3.92 11.96
CA THR A 36 9.04 -3.20 10.74
C THR A 36 9.05 -4.07 9.46
N PRO A 37 10.10 -4.84 9.14
CA PRO A 37 10.08 -5.71 7.95
C PRO A 37 9.01 -6.81 8.04
N ALA A 38 8.74 -7.32 9.25
CA ALA A 38 7.73 -8.35 9.45
C ALA A 38 6.31 -7.83 9.21
N LEU A 39 6.04 -6.56 9.54
CA LEU A 39 4.77 -5.91 9.25
C LEU A 39 4.62 -5.52 7.76
N MET A 40 5.74 -5.31 7.08
CA MET A 40 5.77 -5.00 5.65
C MET A 40 5.76 -6.26 4.75
N ALA A 41 5.85 -7.45 5.31
CA ALA A 41 5.68 -8.73 4.61
C ALA A 41 4.21 -8.93 4.18
N GLY A 42 3.64 -7.86 3.60
CA GLY A 42 2.34 -7.83 2.98
C GLY A 42 2.37 -8.44 1.57
N PHE A 43 1.22 -8.47 0.96
CA PHE A 43 1.01 -8.92 -0.40
C PHE A 43 1.96 -8.25 -1.41
N ASN A 44 2.84 -9.04 -2.02
CA ASN A 44 3.77 -8.65 -3.07
C ASN A 44 3.32 -9.29 -4.39
N ALA A 45 2.51 -8.58 -5.15
CA ALA A 45 2.28 -8.89 -6.56
C ALA A 45 2.76 -7.73 -7.42
N ASP A 46 3.51 -8.04 -8.45
CA ASP A 46 3.95 -7.10 -9.48
C ASP A 46 2.90 -7.13 -10.60
N PRO A 47 2.00 -6.12 -10.67
CA PRO A 47 0.91 -6.17 -11.62
C PRO A 47 1.38 -6.00 -13.07
N PRO A 48 0.61 -6.46 -14.06
CA PRO A 48 0.93 -6.27 -15.46
C PRO A 48 0.94 -4.79 -15.83
N LYS A 49 1.78 -4.43 -16.81
CA LYS A 49 1.89 -3.04 -17.28
C LYS A 49 0.90 -2.78 -18.40
N ALA A 50 0.11 -1.73 -18.26
CA ALA A 50 -0.84 -1.25 -19.26
C ALA A 50 -0.54 0.19 -19.71
N ILE A 51 -1.16 0.63 -20.78
CA ILE A 51 -0.97 1.97 -21.37
C ILE A 51 -2.10 2.91 -20.96
N ASN A 52 -3.33 2.42 -21.00
CA ASN A 52 -4.53 3.21 -20.71
C ASN A 52 -5.08 2.79 -19.36
N LEU A 53 -4.67 3.49 -18.30
CA LEU A 53 -5.17 3.28 -16.95
C LEU A 53 -6.07 4.42 -16.55
N LYS A 54 -7.20 4.08 -15.96
CA LYS A 54 -8.05 5.05 -15.28
C LYS A 54 -7.55 5.21 -13.86
N ASP A 55 -7.29 6.45 -13.43
CA ASP A 55 -6.94 6.70 -12.04
C ASP A 55 -8.09 6.32 -11.14
N HIS A 56 -7.74 5.62 -10.09
CA HIS A 56 -8.61 5.38 -8.97
C HIS A 56 -8.03 6.09 -7.76
N PRO A 57 -8.76 7.01 -7.11
CA PRO A 57 -8.26 7.66 -5.92
C PRO A 57 -7.97 6.61 -4.85
N GLU A 58 -6.76 6.63 -4.29
CA GLU A 58 -6.31 5.68 -3.26
C GLU A 58 -7.09 5.82 -1.94
N ASP A 59 -7.94 6.85 -1.83
CA ASP A 59 -8.65 7.23 -0.61
C ASP A 59 -10.01 6.51 -0.43
N ALA A 60 -10.34 5.57 -1.30
CA ALA A 60 -11.55 4.79 -1.10
C ALA A 60 -11.31 3.70 -0.05
N ASP A 61 -11.31 4.07 1.22
CA ASP A 61 -11.24 3.16 2.39
C ASP A 61 -12.29 2.03 2.36
N LEU A 62 -13.24 2.14 1.45
CA LEU A 62 -14.33 1.18 1.23
C LEU A 62 -14.00 0.14 0.15
N ASP A 63 -12.95 0.33 -0.62
CA ASP A 63 -12.62 -0.56 -1.72
C ASP A 63 -12.02 -1.87 -1.22
N GLN A 64 -12.53 -2.94 -1.78
CA GLN A 64 -12.01 -4.27 -1.50
C GLN A 64 -11.02 -4.69 -2.58
N VAL A 65 -9.81 -5.02 -2.17
CA VAL A 65 -8.76 -5.48 -3.08
C VAL A 65 -8.48 -6.95 -2.83
N LEU A 66 -8.77 -7.77 -3.84
CA LEU A 66 -8.37 -9.18 -3.88
C LEU A 66 -7.02 -9.27 -4.60
N GLY A 67 -6.01 -9.72 -3.89
CA GLY A 67 -4.67 -9.94 -4.43
C GLY A 67 -4.42 -11.41 -4.72
N ILE A 68 -3.68 -11.71 -5.79
CA ILE A 68 -3.17 -13.05 -6.07
C ILE A 68 -1.68 -12.93 -6.34
N ASP A 69 -0.86 -13.62 -5.54
CA ASP A 69 0.58 -13.64 -5.75
C ASP A 69 0.99 -14.66 -6.83
N ARG A 70 2.29 -14.71 -7.17
CA ARG A 70 2.82 -15.63 -8.18
C ARG A 70 2.62 -17.12 -7.85
N ASP A 71 2.48 -17.44 -6.55
CA ASP A 71 2.26 -18.81 -6.07
C ASP A 71 0.78 -19.19 -6.07
N GLY A 72 -0.11 -18.25 -6.42
CA GLY A 72 -1.56 -18.46 -6.44
C GLY A 72 -2.23 -18.31 -5.06
N ASN A 73 -1.55 -17.72 -4.07
CA ASN A 73 -2.17 -17.44 -2.79
C ASN A 73 -3.04 -16.19 -2.88
N TYR A 74 -4.17 -16.24 -2.18
CA TYR A 74 -5.13 -15.14 -2.14
C TYR A 74 -4.89 -14.22 -0.95
N TYR A 75 -5.07 -12.93 -1.19
CA TYR A 75 -4.98 -11.86 -0.20
C TYR A 75 -6.18 -10.93 -0.33
N LEU A 76 -6.89 -10.70 0.75
CA LEU A 76 -7.96 -9.71 0.81
C LEU A 76 -7.50 -8.54 1.67
N ASN A 77 -7.46 -7.35 1.07
CA ASN A 77 -6.97 -6.14 1.72
C ASN A 77 -5.60 -6.33 2.37
N LYS A 78 -4.66 -6.92 1.63
CA LYS A 78 -3.29 -7.24 2.06
C LYS A 78 -3.17 -8.37 3.09
N LYS A 79 -4.27 -8.93 3.59
CA LYS A 79 -4.28 -10.03 4.54
C LYS A 79 -4.40 -11.35 3.78
N ARG A 80 -3.46 -12.28 4.03
CA ARG A 80 -3.50 -13.61 3.43
C ARG A 80 -4.73 -14.39 3.89
N ILE A 81 -5.43 -15.01 2.96
CA ILE A 81 -6.59 -15.88 3.21
C ILE A 81 -6.40 -17.20 2.49
N LYS A 82 -7.04 -18.24 3.00
CA LYS A 82 -7.05 -19.55 2.33
C LYS A 82 -7.99 -19.51 1.13
N THR A 83 -7.68 -20.26 0.11
CA THR A 83 -8.49 -20.34 -1.12
C THR A 83 -9.96 -20.72 -0.82
N GLU A 84 -10.17 -21.59 0.18
CA GLU A 84 -11.49 -22.05 0.61
C GLU A 84 -12.34 -20.93 1.25
N ASP A 85 -11.68 -19.98 1.91
CA ASP A 85 -12.32 -18.89 2.64
C ASP A 85 -12.61 -17.67 1.76
N VAL A 86 -12.05 -17.60 0.54
CA VAL A 86 -12.24 -16.47 -0.38
C VAL A 86 -13.70 -16.24 -0.72
N ALA A 87 -14.39 -17.31 -1.15
CA ALA A 87 -15.79 -17.24 -1.55
C ALA A 87 -16.72 -16.80 -0.41
N PRO A 88 -16.70 -17.44 0.78
CA PRO A 88 -17.57 -17.03 1.88
C PRO A 88 -17.27 -15.62 2.39
N MET A 89 -15.99 -15.19 2.42
CA MET A 89 -15.62 -13.84 2.84
C MET A 89 -16.11 -12.78 1.85
N ILE A 90 -15.93 -13.00 0.54
CA ILE A 90 -16.45 -12.09 -0.49
C ILE A 90 -17.96 -12.00 -0.37
N LYS A 91 -18.65 -13.13 -0.30
CA LYS A 91 -20.09 -13.15 -0.15
C LYS A 91 -20.55 -12.38 1.08
N GLN A 92 -19.97 -12.61 2.23
CA GLN A 92 -20.31 -11.92 3.47
C GLN A 92 -20.17 -10.39 3.33
N ILE A 93 -19.08 -9.91 2.69
CA ILE A 93 -18.83 -8.48 2.48
C ILE A 93 -19.86 -7.88 1.54
N TYR A 94 -20.16 -8.55 0.42
CA TYR A 94 -21.02 -7.99 -0.64
C TYR A 94 -22.51 -8.22 -0.39
N ASP A 95 -22.92 -9.19 0.43
CA ASP A 95 -24.30 -9.32 0.89
C ASP A 95 -24.68 -8.18 1.86
N ALA A 96 -23.71 -7.70 2.65
CA ALA A 96 -23.91 -6.55 3.54
C ALA A 96 -23.96 -5.21 2.81
N ARG A 97 -23.43 -5.13 1.56
CA ARG A 97 -23.40 -3.90 0.77
C ARG A 97 -24.61 -3.82 -0.17
N ARG A 98 -25.32 -2.69 -0.16
CA ARG A 98 -26.43 -2.42 -1.09
C ARG A 98 -25.97 -1.78 -2.39
N GLU A 99 -24.95 -0.95 -2.31
CA GLU A 99 -24.37 -0.17 -3.43
C GLU A 99 -22.87 -0.44 -3.51
N ASP A 100 -22.21 0.00 -4.57
CA ASP A 100 -20.78 -0.09 -4.83
C ASP A 100 -20.19 -1.52 -4.66
N LYS A 101 -20.83 -2.47 -5.37
CA LYS A 101 -20.36 -3.86 -5.41
C LYS A 101 -19.18 -4.03 -6.37
N ILE A 102 -18.14 -3.23 -6.13
CA ILE A 102 -16.90 -3.21 -6.92
C ILE A 102 -15.81 -3.94 -6.15
N LEU A 103 -15.12 -4.87 -6.80
CA LEU A 103 -13.95 -5.57 -6.29
C LEU A 103 -12.76 -5.25 -7.18
N TYR A 104 -11.65 -4.85 -6.60
CA TYR A 104 -10.40 -4.66 -7.33
C TYR A 104 -9.55 -5.91 -7.25
N LEU A 105 -9.15 -6.43 -8.41
CA LEU A 105 -8.28 -7.60 -8.51
C LEU A 105 -6.85 -7.17 -8.88
N LYS A 106 -5.90 -7.50 -8.03
CA LYS A 106 -4.47 -7.32 -8.25
C LYS A 106 -3.81 -8.69 -8.40
N ALA A 107 -3.39 -9.06 -9.59
CA ALA A 107 -2.71 -10.31 -9.87
C ALA A 107 -1.25 -10.07 -10.26
N ASP A 108 -0.36 -11.01 -9.93
CA ASP A 108 1.02 -10.99 -10.39
C ASP A 108 1.08 -11.25 -11.90
N LYS A 109 1.97 -10.53 -12.61
CA LYS A 109 2.16 -10.63 -14.05
C LYS A 109 2.61 -12.01 -14.54
N THR A 110 3.20 -12.83 -13.65
CA THR A 110 3.70 -14.17 -13.95
C THR A 110 2.68 -15.26 -13.69
N LEU A 111 1.51 -14.88 -13.14
CA LEU A 111 0.45 -15.82 -12.82
C LEU A 111 -0.25 -16.31 -14.09
N ASP A 112 -0.61 -17.59 -14.10
CA ASP A 112 -1.40 -18.16 -15.19
C ASP A 112 -2.75 -17.46 -15.32
N TYR A 113 -3.12 -17.13 -16.54
CA TYR A 113 -4.37 -16.44 -16.86
C TYR A 113 -5.61 -17.20 -16.37
N SER A 114 -5.55 -18.53 -16.35
CA SER A 114 -6.62 -19.37 -15.81
C SER A 114 -6.96 -19.03 -14.34
N LYS A 115 -5.95 -18.77 -13.53
CA LYS A 115 -6.13 -18.38 -12.11
C LYS A 115 -6.83 -17.02 -11.97
N VAL A 116 -6.53 -16.10 -12.88
CA VAL A 116 -7.21 -14.80 -12.92
C VAL A 116 -8.68 -14.98 -13.30
N LEU A 117 -8.97 -15.81 -14.29
CA LEU A 117 -10.35 -16.14 -14.69
C LEU A 117 -11.12 -16.82 -13.55
N ASP A 118 -10.51 -17.79 -12.88
CA ASP A 118 -11.13 -18.46 -11.73
C ASP A 118 -11.49 -17.48 -10.62
N ALA A 119 -10.61 -16.50 -10.35
CA ALA A 119 -10.85 -15.46 -9.35
C ALA A 119 -11.98 -14.50 -9.77
N LEU A 120 -12.05 -14.14 -11.05
CA LEU A 120 -13.14 -13.31 -11.60
C LEU A 120 -14.48 -14.03 -11.53
N ASP A 121 -14.52 -15.31 -11.90
CA ASP A 121 -15.73 -16.16 -11.84
C ASP A 121 -16.19 -16.34 -10.38
N LEU A 122 -15.24 -16.57 -9.47
CA LEU A 122 -15.51 -16.65 -8.05
C LEU A 122 -16.10 -15.35 -7.51
N ALA A 123 -15.54 -14.20 -7.89
CA ALA A 123 -16.05 -12.90 -7.49
C ALA A 123 -17.49 -12.66 -8.00
N ALA A 124 -17.73 -12.94 -9.29
CA ALA A 124 -19.06 -12.78 -9.91
C ALA A 124 -20.13 -13.67 -9.25
N LYS A 125 -19.79 -14.91 -8.92
CA LYS A 125 -20.70 -15.84 -8.23
C LYS A 125 -21.05 -15.44 -6.79
N ASN A 126 -20.20 -14.62 -6.16
CA ASN A 126 -20.36 -14.21 -4.77
C ASN A 126 -20.85 -12.75 -4.59
N GLY A 127 -21.56 -12.23 -5.60
CA GLY A 127 -22.29 -10.97 -5.47
C GLY A 127 -21.52 -9.71 -5.87
N VAL A 128 -20.31 -9.85 -6.39
CA VAL A 128 -19.58 -8.73 -7.00
C VAL A 128 -20.22 -8.38 -8.34
N ARG A 129 -20.52 -7.10 -8.54
CA ARG A 129 -21.15 -6.63 -9.77
C ARG A 129 -20.14 -6.14 -10.81
N VAL A 130 -19.09 -5.51 -10.35
CA VAL A 130 -18.02 -4.97 -11.19
C VAL A 130 -16.68 -5.38 -10.62
N THR A 131 -15.79 -5.88 -11.47
CA THR A 131 -14.41 -6.19 -11.08
C THR A 131 -13.46 -5.27 -11.85
N GLY A 132 -12.68 -4.47 -11.11
CA GLY A 132 -11.60 -3.65 -11.66
C GLY A 132 -10.27 -4.41 -11.60
N LEU A 133 -9.53 -4.44 -12.70
CA LEU A 133 -8.18 -5.02 -12.71
C LEU A 133 -7.16 -3.92 -12.43
N ILE A 134 -6.31 -4.12 -11.42
CA ILE A 134 -5.22 -3.20 -11.08
C ILE A 134 -4.01 -3.53 -11.96
N SER A 135 -3.52 -2.52 -12.68
CA SER A 135 -2.33 -2.59 -13.51
C SER A 135 -1.43 -1.39 -13.26
N GLU A 136 -0.14 -1.51 -13.56
CA GLU A 136 0.79 -0.39 -13.50
C GLU A 136 0.90 0.33 -14.83
N GLN A 137 1.06 1.66 -14.79
CA GLN A 137 1.31 2.45 -15.99
C GLN A 137 2.69 2.08 -16.58
N ARG A 138 2.72 1.81 -17.88
CA ARG A 138 3.99 1.58 -18.58
C ARG A 138 4.81 2.87 -18.57
N PRO A 139 6.06 2.85 -18.10
CA PRO A 139 6.92 4.04 -18.09
C PRO A 139 7.03 4.67 -19.47
N GLY A 140 6.91 5.99 -19.55
CA GLY A 140 7.05 6.76 -20.81
C GLY A 140 5.82 6.73 -21.72
N THR A 141 4.69 6.19 -21.27
CA THR A 141 3.45 6.19 -22.04
C THR A 141 2.41 7.12 -21.40
N ILE A 142 1.63 7.78 -22.26
CA ILE A 142 0.50 8.62 -21.85
C ILE A 142 -0.77 7.93 -22.31
N SER A 143 -1.81 7.90 -21.46
CA SER A 143 -3.10 7.37 -21.89
C SER A 143 -3.65 8.20 -23.05
N THR A 144 -4.16 7.50 -24.08
CA THR A 144 -4.81 8.13 -25.23
C THR A 144 -6.32 8.25 -25.05
N VAL A 145 -6.85 7.73 -23.94
CA VAL A 145 -8.28 7.75 -23.63
C VAL A 145 -8.64 9.04 -22.89
N ALA A 146 -9.66 9.74 -23.36
CA ALA A 146 -10.14 10.96 -22.72
C ALA A 146 -10.76 10.62 -21.34
N GLY A 147 -10.27 11.28 -20.28
CA GLY A 147 -10.73 11.08 -18.91
C GLY A 147 -9.82 10.18 -18.06
N ASP A 148 -8.81 9.57 -18.65
CA ASP A 148 -7.76 8.89 -17.90
C ASP A 148 -6.75 9.90 -17.31
N SER A 149 -6.06 9.49 -16.27
CA SER A 149 -5.07 10.34 -15.62
C SER A 149 -4.03 10.84 -16.60
N LYS A 150 -3.67 12.08 -16.43
CA LYS A 150 -2.45 12.61 -17.02
C LYS A 150 -1.27 11.85 -16.40
N ALA A 151 -0.66 10.96 -17.18
CA ALA A 151 0.58 10.34 -16.78
C ALA A 151 1.52 11.41 -16.25
N THR A 152 2.10 11.17 -15.09
CA THR A 152 3.20 11.99 -14.57
C THR A 152 4.30 11.91 -15.61
N ALA A 153 4.48 12.99 -16.38
CA ALA A 153 5.54 13.07 -17.37
C ALA A 153 6.87 12.81 -16.65
N PRO A 154 7.75 11.96 -17.17
CA PRO A 154 9.08 11.83 -16.60
C PRO A 154 9.73 13.21 -16.59
N VAL A 155 10.23 13.65 -15.42
CA VAL A 155 10.97 14.88 -15.25
C VAL A 155 12.13 14.87 -16.25
N GLY A 156 12.02 15.66 -17.35
CA GLY A 156 13.05 15.76 -18.38
C GLY A 156 12.60 15.61 -19.84
N ALA A 157 11.35 15.29 -20.13
CA ALA A 157 10.89 15.25 -21.54
C ALA A 157 10.55 16.67 -22.00
N LYS A 158 11.47 17.25 -22.75
CA LYS A 158 11.29 18.51 -23.49
C LYS A 158 10.10 18.37 -24.45
N ALA A 159 9.09 19.20 -24.29
CA ALA A 159 7.93 19.24 -25.18
C ALA A 159 8.36 19.35 -26.66
N PRO A 160 7.73 18.59 -27.59
CA PRO A 160 7.99 18.80 -28.99
C PRO A 160 7.46 20.19 -29.42
N PRO A 161 8.15 20.88 -30.35
CA PRO A 161 7.75 22.22 -30.78
C PRO A 161 6.39 22.15 -31.46
N ALA A 162 5.50 23.05 -31.08
CA ALA A 162 4.21 23.22 -31.73
C ALA A 162 4.43 23.47 -33.23
N GLY A 163 4.00 22.52 -34.04
CA GLY A 163 4.03 22.64 -35.50
C GLY A 163 3.15 23.80 -35.95
N GLY A 164 3.77 24.81 -36.55
CA GLY A 164 3.09 25.89 -37.23
C GLY A 164 2.30 25.35 -38.42
N LYS A 165 1.08 25.80 -38.53
CA LYS A 165 0.25 25.64 -39.73
C LYS A 165 0.63 26.68 -40.79
N PRO A 166 0.65 26.32 -42.07
CA PRO A 166 0.74 27.30 -43.16
C PRO A 166 -0.50 28.13 -43.31
#